data_8358c9560d2816bb06b9c6f2bec749eb
#
_entry.id   8358c9560d2816bb06b9c6f2bec749eb
#
_cell.length_a   1.000
_cell.length_b   1.000
_cell.length_c   1.000
_cell.angle_alpha   90.00
_cell.angle_beta   90.00
_cell.angle_gamma   90.00
#
_symmetry.space_group_name_H-M   'P 1'
#
loop_
_entity.id
_entity.type
_entity.pdbx_description
1 polymer ?
#
loop_
_entity_poly.entity_id
_entity_poly.type
_entity_poly.pdbx_seq_one_letter_code
_entity_poly.pdbx_strand_id
1 'polypeptide(L)'
;LNALESVSFQARAGGRMLRELSDWCFAACRVLGCGCMEVIASFHVPEGISAAAICRETADSLLRLSDAAADYGVRLALEFMAVPGSSVRTFAQCAEILEAVDRANVGMLFDTWHFCAGGSRPEELSALRGDRLFMVHVSDCPARAPFTAQRAESYWPGEGDAPLEELLRSVQATGYDGPCSVEVMDPNVLALPAGDAIRRAAETMKPLLARVER
;
A
#
# COMPACT_ATOMS: atom_id res chain seq x y z
N LEU A 1 -8.45 3.91 -6.93
CA LEU A 1 -9.49 4.27 -5.94
C LEU A 1 -9.03 3.82 -4.55
N ASN A 2 -9.17 4.68 -3.59
CA ASN A 2 -8.75 4.55 -2.20
C ASN A 2 -9.98 4.21 -1.33
N ALA A 3 -10.00 3.38 -0.36
CA ALA A 3 -9.37 2.09 -0.20
C ALA A 3 -10.48 1.09 0.16
N LEU A 4 -10.35 -0.17 -0.16
CA LEU A 4 -11.21 -1.22 0.40
C LEU A 4 -10.54 -1.75 1.66
N GLU A 5 -11.01 -1.32 2.82
CA GLU A 5 -10.40 -1.62 4.11
C GLU A 5 -11.02 -2.84 4.81
N SER A 6 -10.27 -3.40 5.75
CA SER A 6 -10.72 -4.47 6.64
C SER A 6 -11.19 -5.72 5.90
N VAL A 7 -10.50 -6.10 4.83
CA VAL A 7 -10.88 -7.26 4.01
C VAL A 7 -10.60 -8.60 4.67
N SER A 8 -9.61 -8.66 5.59
CA SER A 8 -9.30 -9.87 6.36
C SER A 8 -10.28 -10.07 7.50
N PHE A 9 -10.49 -11.33 7.89
CA PHE A 9 -11.40 -11.74 8.99
C PHE A 9 -12.88 -11.49 8.76
N GLN A 10 -13.30 -10.88 7.67
CA GLN A 10 -14.71 -10.62 7.35
C GLN A 10 -15.50 -11.90 7.05
N ALA A 11 -14.85 -12.95 6.60
CA ALA A 11 -15.51 -14.23 6.33
C ALA A 11 -16.18 -14.83 7.58
N ARG A 12 -15.59 -14.59 8.77
CA ARG A 12 -16.13 -15.02 10.06
C ARG A 12 -17.41 -14.26 10.45
N ALA A 13 -17.61 -13.05 9.95
CA ALA A 13 -18.80 -12.22 10.16
C ALA A 13 -19.85 -12.37 9.05
N GLY A 14 -19.78 -13.45 8.24
CA GLY A 14 -20.74 -13.73 7.18
C GLY A 14 -20.47 -13.12 5.81
N GLY A 15 -19.44 -12.29 5.67
CA GLY A 15 -18.89 -11.80 4.39
C GLY A 15 -19.83 -11.00 3.46
N ARG A 16 -21.11 -10.83 3.83
CA ARG A 16 -22.11 -10.15 2.98
C ARG A 16 -21.77 -8.69 2.76
N MET A 17 -21.46 -7.97 3.85
CA MET A 17 -21.15 -6.53 3.79
C MET A 17 -19.89 -6.26 2.96
N LEU A 18 -18.88 -7.11 3.07
CA LEU A 18 -17.68 -6.97 2.24
C LEU A 18 -18.00 -7.15 0.75
N ARG A 19 -18.84 -8.14 0.39
CA ARG A 19 -19.25 -8.34 -1.00
C ARG A 19 -20.04 -7.15 -1.55
N GLU A 20 -21.05 -6.69 -0.83
CA GLU A 20 -21.88 -5.56 -1.25
C GLU A 20 -21.03 -4.27 -1.42
N LEU A 21 -20.10 -4.02 -0.48
CA LEU A 21 -19.17 -2.89 -0.56
C LEU A 21 -18.19 -3.04 -1.72
N SER A 22 -17.60 -4.22 -1.90
CA SER A 22 -16.66 -4.47 -3.00
C SER A 22 -17.30 -4.36 -4.37
N ASP A 23 -18.50 -4.90 -4.56
CA ASP A 23 -19.27 -4.78 -5.81
C ASP A 23 -19.54 -3.31 -6.14
N TRP A 24 -19.94 -2.51 -5.14
CA TRP A 24 -20.15 -1.06 -5.32
C TRP A 24 -18.84 -0.35 -5.68
N CYS A 25 -17.74 -0.65 -4.98
CA CYS A 25 -16.42 -0.05 -5.24
C CYS A 25 -15.91 -0.41 -6.64
N PHE A 26 -16.03 -1.67 -7.06
CA PHE A 26 -15.58 -2.11 -8.39
C PHE A 26 -16.44 -1.51 -9.50
N ALA A 27 -17.75 -1.39 -9.29
CA ALA A 27 -18.62 -0.67 -10.22
C ALA A 27 -18.24 0.80 -10.34
N ALA A 28 -17.90 1.47 -9.22
CA ALA A 28 -17.39 2.84 -9.22
C ALA A 28 -16.05 2.94 -9.98
N CYS A 29 -15.12 2.02 -9.74
CA CYS A 29 -13.86 1.96 -10.50
C CYS A 29 -14.10 1.92 -12.00
N ARG A 30 -15.03 1.07 -12.47
CA ARG A 30 -15.38 0.96 -13.89
C ARG A 30 -15.95 2.25 -14.45
N VAL A 31 -16.86 2.91 -13.71
CA VAL A 31 -17.46 4.20 -14.14
C VAL A 31 -16.42 5.30 -14.21
N LEU A 32 -15.47 5.33 -13.27
CA LEU A 32 -14.41 6.33 -13.21
C LEU A 32 -13.21 6.03 -14.12
N GLY A 33 -13.18 4.88 -14.81
CA GLY A 33 -12.03 4.43 -15.58
C GLY A 33 -10.80 4.10 -14.71
N CYS A 34 -11.01 3.77 -13.44
CA CYS A 34 -9.95 3.45 -12.48
C CYS A 34 -9.68 1.94 -12.49
N GLY A 35 -8.55 1.51 -13.06
CA GLY A 35 -8.20 0.09 -13.18
C GLY A 35 -7.54 -0.53 -11.95
N CYS A 36 -7.42 0.20 -10.84
CA CYS A 36 -6.76 -0.29 -9.62
C CYS A 36 -7.49 0.19 -8.37
N MET A 37 -7.64 -0.73 -7.41
CA MET A 37 -8.21 -0.51 -6.08
C MET A 37 -7.17 -0.82 -5.04
N GLU A 38 -6.91 0.12 -4.15
CA GLU A 38 -6.14 -0.12 -2.93
C GLU A 38 -6.92 -1.01 -1.97
N VAL A 39 -6.23 -1.94 -1.34
CA VAL A 39 -6.80 -2.89 -0.39
C VAL A 39 -5.97 -2.92 0.88
N ILE A 40 -6.62 -2.72 2.02
CA ILE A 40 -6.02 -2.81 3.35
C ILE A 40 -6.59 -4.03 4.07
N ALA A 41 -5.71 -4.87 4.62
CA ALA A 41 -6.08 -6.16 5.18
C ALA A 41 -7.06 -6.02 6.36
N SER A 42 -6.62 -5.55 7.52
CA SER A 42 -7.48 -5.25 8.67
C SER A 42 -6.74 -4.42 9.71
N PHE A 43 -7.47 -3.56 10.43
CA PHE A 43 -7.00 -2.87 11.63
C PHE A 43 -7.40 -3.58 12.94
N HIS A 44 -8.17 -4.66 12.84
CA HIS A 44 -8.62 -5.44 14.00
C HIS A 44 -8.18 -6.88 13.86
N VAL A 45 -7.12 -7.22 14.59
CA VAL A 45 -6.58 -8.59 14.63
C VAL A 45 -7.22 -9.32 15.81
N PRO A 46 -7.86 -10.48 15.60
CA PRO A 46 -8.39 -11.27 16.70
C PRO A 46 -7.29 -11.68 17.68
N GLU A 47 -7.59 -11.63 18.99
CA GLU A 47 -6.64 -12.02 20.02
C GLU A 47 -6.17 -13.47 19.87
N GLY A 48 -4.89 -13.70 20.07
CA GLY A 48 -4.29 -15.04 20.00
C GLY A 48 -4.10 -15.62 18.60
N ILE A 49 -4.40 -14.87 17.53
CA ILE A 49 -4.16 -15.34 16.18
C ILE A 49 -2.66 -15.30 15.82
N SER A 50 -2.17 -16.34 15.14
CA SER A 50 -0.76 -16.40 14.70
C SER A 50 -0.54 -15.59 13.41
N ALA A 51 0.71 -15.14 13.18
CA ALA A 51 1.08 -14.45 11.94
C ALA A 51 0.75 -15.31 10.70
N ALA A 52 1.04 -16.61 10.73
CA ALA A 52 0.71 -17.51 9.64
C ALA A 52 -0.81 -17.64 9.38
N ALA A 53 -1.63 -17.52 10.43
CA ALA A 53 -3.09 -17.51 10.26
C ALA A 53 -3.56 -16.17 9.67
N ILE A 54 -2.92 -15.04 10.03
CA ILE A 54 -3.19 -13.74 9.42
C ILE A 54 -2.90 -13.80 7.92
N CYS A 55 -1.73 -14.31 7.51
CA CYS A 55 -1.38 -14.44 6.10
C CYS A 55 -2.39 -15.30 5.33
N ARG A 56 -2.79 -16.46 5.86
CA ARG A 56 -3.80 -17.32 5.22
C ARG A 56 -5.16 -16.65 5.09
N GLU A 57 -5.69 -16.05 6.15
CA GLU A 57 -7.00 -15.37 6.15
C GLU A 57 -7.01 -14.18 5.17
N THR A 58 -5.89 -13.47 5.05
CA THR A 58 -5.75 -12.37 4.10
C THR A 58 -5.69 -12.90 2.67
N ALA A 59 -4.90 -13.94 2.41
CA ALA A 59 -4.81 -14.57 1.09
C ALA A 59 -6.18 -15.11 0.64
N ASP A 60 -6.90 -15.82 1.51
CA ASP A 60 -8.24 -16.35 1.23
C ASP A 60 -9.24 -15.23 0.92
N SER A 61 -9.13 -14.10 1.58
CA SER A 61 -9.98 -12.93 1.33
C SER A 61 -9.66 -12.29 -0.01
N LEU A 62 -8.37 -12.12 -0.32
CA LEU A 62 -7.93 -11.58 -1.61
C LEU A 62 -8.29 -12.47 -2.79
N LEU A 63 -8.21 -13.81 -2.65
CA LEU A 63 -8.65 -14.74 -3.69
C LEU A 63 -10.13 -14.52 -4.04
N ARG A 64 -11.01 -14.43 -3.03
CA ARG A 64 -12.43 -14.17 -3.25
C ARG A 64 -12.70 -12.80 -3.88
N LEU A 65 -11.97 -11.76 -3.43
CA LEU A 65 -12.09 -10.41 -4.00
C LEU A 65 -11.55 -10.34 -5.41
N SER A 66 -10.47 -11.08 -5.71
CA SER A 66 -9.84 -11.07 -7.05
C SER A 66 -10.78 -11.60 -8.12
N ASP A 67 -11.55 -12.64 -7.81
CA ASP A 67 -12.54 -13.21 -8.74
C ASP A 67 -13.63 -12.16 -9.04
N ALA A 68 -14.17 -11.50 -8.01
CA ALA A 68 -15.16 -10.44 -8.19
C ALA A 68 -14.57 -9.21 -8.93
N ALA A 69 -13.36 -8.78 -8.59
CA ALA A 69 -12.70 -7.63 -9.22
C ALA A 69 -12.41 -7.86 -10.71
N ALA A 70 -12.13 -9.12 -11.10
CA ALA A 70 -11.87 -9.49 -12.50
C ALA A 70 -13.05 -9.18 -13.42
N ASP A 71 -14.30 -9.39 -12.97
CA ASP A 71 -15.52 -9.09 -13.71
C ASP A 71 -15.67 -7.59 -14.05
N TYR A 72 -14.99 -6.75 -13.29
CA TYR A 72 -14.98 -5.28 -13.49
C TYR A 72 -13.70 -4.78 -14.16
N GLY A 73 -12.72 -5.65 -14.43
CA GLY A 73 -11.41 -5.28 -14.95
C GLY A 73 -10.54 -4.51 -13.93
N VAL A 74 -10.76 -4.73 -12.63
CA VAL A 74 -10.07 -4.04 -11.54
C VAL A 74 -8.95 -4.91 -10.98
N ARG A 75 -7.77 -4.32 -10.79
CA ARG A 75 -6.66 -4.90 -10.05
C ARG A 75 -6.75 -4.50 -8.57
N LEU A 76 -6.30 -5.39 -7.69
CA LEU A 76 -6.25 -5.17 -6.24
C LEU A 76 -4.79 -4.94 -5.81
N ALA A 77 -4.50 -3.80 -5.21
CA ALA A 77 -3.19 -3.44 -4.70
C ALA A 77 -3.19 -3.54 -3.17
N LEU A 78 -2.64 -4.64 -2.62
CA LEU A 78 -2.54 -4.82 -1.16
C LEU A 78 -1.48 -3.90 -0.60
N GLU A 79 -1.86 -3.08 0.37
CA GLU A 79 -0.96 -2.24 1.14
C GLU A 79 -0.65 -2.87 2.50
N PHE A 80 0.64 -2.92 2.85
CA PHE A 80 1.09 -3.23 4.21
C PHE A 80 1.18 -1.95 5.04
N MET A 81 0.64 -2.00 6.24
CA MET A 81 0.43 -0.82 7.08
C MET A 81 1.22 -0.92 8.38
N ALA A 82 2.36 -0.23 8.50
CA ALA A 82 3.20 -0.23 9.71
C ALA A 82 2.61 0.63 10.85
N VAL A 83 1.30 0.50 11.09
CA VAL A 83 0.59 1.22 12.14
C VAL A 83 0.01 0.26 13.19
N PRO A 84 -0.26 0.73 14.42
CA PRO A 84 -0.87 -0.10 15.45
C PRO A 84 -2.21 -0.70 15.00
N GLY A 85 -2.41 -1.98 15.33
CA GLY A 85 -3.66 -2.69 15.00
C GLY A 85 -3.72 -3.28 13.60
N SER A 86 -2.85 -2.87 12.67
CA SER A 86 -2.82 -3.47 11.34
C SER A 86 -2.39 -4.94 11.38
N SER A 87 -3.07 -5.78 10.59
CA SER A 87 -2.79 -7.20 10.49
C SER A 87 -1.60 -7.52 9.57
N VAL A 88 -1.42 -6.78 8.47
CA VAL A 88 -0.30 -6.90 7.54
C VAL A 88 0.56 -5.65 7.69
N ARG A 89 1.74 -5.79 8.29
CA ARG A 89 2.51 -4.65 8.79
C ARG A 89 3.85 -4.43 8.10
N THR A 90 4.34 -5.44 7.39
CA THR A 90 5.68 -5.40 6.77
C THR A 90 5.63 -5.79 5.31
N PHE A 91 6.62 -5.32 4.55
CA PHE A 91 6.85 -5.74 3.17
C PHE A 91 6.90 -7.26 3.03
N ALA A 92 7.66 -7.93 3.91
CA ALA A 92 7.82 -9.39 3.86
C ALA A 92 6.49 -10.14 4.02
N GLN A 93 5.62 -9.71 4.96
CA GLN A 93 4.28 -10.31 5.11
C GLN A 93 3.42 -10.09 3.86
N CYS A 94 3.47 -8.91 3.26
CA CYS A 94 2.73 -8.62 2.04
C CYS A 94 3.22 -9.50 0.89
N ALA A 95 4.54 -9.64 0.71
CA ALA A 95 5.13 -10.50 -0.32
C ALA A 95 4.72 -11.97 -0.14
N GLU A 96 4.76 -12.51 1.09
CA GLU A 96 4.31 -13.87 1.41
C GLU A 96 2.83 -14.10 1.03
N ILE A 97 1.97 -13.12 1.34
CA ILE A 97 0.54 -13.19 1.00
C ILE A 97 0.35 -13.21 -0.52
N LEU A 98 1.06 -12.33 -1.25
CA LEU A 98 0.95 -12.23 -2.71
C LEU A 98 1.44 -13.49 -3.42
N GLU A 99 2.49 -14.14 -2.91
CA GLU A 99 2.94 -15.45 -3.40
C GLU A 99 1.85 -16.53 -3.17
N ALA A 100 1.19 -16.53 -2.02
CA ALA A 100 0.13 -17.49 -1.72
C ALA A 100 -1.13 -17.26 -2.57
N VAL A 101 -1.45 -16.00 -2.90
CA VAL A 101 -2.61 -15.65 -3.74
C VAL A 101 -2.37 -15.99 -5.20
N ASP A 102 -1.22 -15.74 -5.73
CA ASP A 102 -0.77 -15.98 -7.12
C ASP A 102 -1.84 -15.66 -8.19
N ARG A 103 -2.43 -14.46 -8.13
CA ARG A 103 -3.38 -13.94 -9.12
C ARG A 103 -2.79 -12.75 -9.87
N ALA A 104 -2.93 -12.71 -11.18
CA ALA A 104 -2.39 -11.63 -12.02
C ALA A 104 -3.03 -10.26 -11.72
N ASN A 105 -4.26 -10.24 -11.21
CA ASN A 105 -4.96 -9.00 -10.83
C ASN A 105 -4.81 -8.66 -9.33
N VAL A 106 -3.92 -9.33 -8.59
CA VAL A 106 -3.59 -9.00 -7.20
C VAL A 106 -2.10 -8.71 -7.11
N GLY A 107 -1.76 -7.54 -6.59
CA GLY A 107 -0.38 -7.09 -6.46
C GLY A 107 -0.19 -6.20 -5.23
N MET A 108 0.94 -5.52 -5.16
CA MET A 108 1.34 -4.68 -4.04
C MET A 108 1.07 -3.21 -4.34
N LEU A 109 0.62 -2.48 -3.33
CA LEU A 109 0.87 -1.08 -3.16
C LEU A 109 2.10 -0.94 -2.24
N PHE A 110 3.16 -0.35 -2.75
CA PHE A 110 4.39 -0.10 -2.00
C PHE A 110 4.38 1.32 -1.47
N ASP A 111 4.30 1.48 -0.15
CA ASP A 111 4.41 2.78 0.53
C ASP A 111 5.77 2.90 1.22
N THR A 112 6.52 3.96 0.90
CA THR A 112 7.87 4.19 1.44
C THR A 112 7.86 4.49 2.93
N TRP A 113 6.84 5.18 3.44
CA TRP A 113 6.70 5.43 4.87
C TRP A 113 6.48 4.13 5.65
N HIS A 114 5.52 3.32 5.21
CA HIS A 114 5.22 2.04 5.85
C HIS A 114 6.39 1.07 5.77
N PHE A 115 7.14 1.10 4.68
CA PHE A 115 8.35 0.29 4.52
C PHE A 115 9.39 0.64 5.59
N CYS A 116 9.72 1.93 5.72
CA CYS A 116 10.73 2.40 6.68
C CYS A 116 10.23 2.31 8.13
N ALA A 117 9.00 2.75 8.40
CA ALA A 117 8.40 2.71 9.74
C ALA A 117 8.21 1.27 10.25
N GLY A 118 8.02 0.30 9.36
CA GLY A 118 7.97 -1.13 9.66
C GLY A 118 9.34 -1.77 9.89
N GLY A 119 10.44 -1.04 9.63
CA GLY A 119 11.80 -1.54 9.80
C GLY A 119 12.25 -2.49 8.68
N SER A 120 11.58 -2.48 7.55
CA SER A 120 12.03 -3.19 6.34
C SER A 120 13.30 -2.54 5.79
N ARG A 121 14.12 -3.33 5.10
CA ARG A 121 15.43 -2.89 4.59
C ARG A 121 15.45 -2.89 3.07
N PRO A 122 16.18 -1.97 2.42
CA PRO A 122 16.25 -1.87 0.97
C PRO A 122 16.59 -3.19 0.26
N GLU A 123 17.40 -4.06 0.90
CA GLU A 123 17.77 -5.36 0.33
C GLU A 123 16.58 -6.31 0.14
N GLU A 124 15.51 -6.13 0.94
CA GLU A 124 14.28 -6.92 0.83
C GLU A 124 13.54 -6.64 -0.50
N LEU A 125 13.77 -5.45 -1.10
CA LEU A 125 13.17 -5.08 -2.38
C LEU A 125 13.66 -5.94 -3.55
N SER A 126 14.73 -6.69 -3.39
CA SER A 126 15.18 -7.69 -4.39
C SER A 126 14.11 -8.76 -4.66
N ALA A 127 13.17 -8.98 -3.72
CA ALA A 127 12.03 -9.88 -3.90
C ALA A 127 10.83 -9.19 -4.58
N LEU A 128 10.89 -7.88 -4.82
CA LEU A 128 9.81 -7.13 -5.45
C LEU A 128 9.75 -7.46 -6.96
N ARG A 129 8.59 -7.89 -7.41
CA ARG A 129 8.33 -8.17 -8.82
C ARG A 129 7.58 -6.98 -9.44
N GLY A 130 8.13 -6.41 -10.51
CA GLY A 130 7.53 -5.25 -11.19
C GLY A 130 6.14 -5.54 -11.75
N ASP A 131 5.89 -6.77 -12.23
CA ASP A 131 4.58 -7.21 -12.70
C ASP A 131 3.53 -7.38 -11.59
N ARG A 132 3.97 -7.36 -10.33
CA ARG A 132 3.12 -7.41 -9.12
C ARG A 132 3.10 -6.12 -8.33
N LEU A 133 3.79 -5.08 -8.79
CA LEU A 133 3.72 -3.75 -8.22
C LEU A 133 2.70 -2.92 -9.00
N PHE A 134 1.63 -2.47 -8.35
CA PHE A 134 0.52 -1.79 -9.02
C PHE A 134 0.43 -0.30 -8.70
N MET A 135 0.98 0.11 -7.55
CA MET A 135 1.02 1.49 -7.11
C MET A 135 2.18 1.73 -6.17
N VAL A 136 2.71 2.94 -6.18
CA VAL A 136 3.74 3.39 -5.23
C VAL A 136 3.25 4.65 -4.53
N HIS A 137 3.21 4.62 -3.20
CA HIS A 137 3.02 5.79 -2.37
C HIS A 137 4.38 6.29 -1.86
N VAL A 138 4.59 7.59 -1.91
CA VAL A 138 5.86 8.22 -1.52
C VAL A 138 5.60 9.29 -0.49
N SER A 139 6.10 9.08 0.70
CA SER A 139 6.31 10.10 1.71
C SER A 139 7.58 9.76 2.50
N ASP A 140 8.07 10.73 3.25
CA ASP A 140 9.26 10.56 4.06
C ASP A 140 8.89 10.27 5.53
N CYS A 141 9.81 9.70 6.30
CA CYS A 141 9.59 9.37 7.70
C CYS A 141 10.82 9.70 8.55
N PRO A 142 10.64 9.91 9.88
CA PRO A 142 11.77 10.09 10.77
C PRO A 142 12.53 8.78 11.00
N ALA A 143 13.84 8.88 11.26
CA ALA A 143 14.64 7.76 11.76
C ALA A 143 14.15 7.35 13.15
N ARG A 144 13.43 6.25 13.23
CA ARG A 144 12.83 5.70 14.46
C ARG A 144 13.09 4.19 14.55
N ALA A 145 12.99 3.65 15.75
CA ALA A 145 12.91 2.21 15.91
C ALA A 145 11.62 1.67 15.21
N PRO A 146 11.66 0.44 14.65
CA PRO A 146 10.51 -0.11 13.95
C PRO A 146 9.21 -0.02 14.76
N PHE A 147 8.14 0.35 14.10
CA PHE A 147 6.78 0.50 14.65
C PHE A 147 6.61 1.55 15.75
N THR A 148 7.55 2.51 15.88
CA THR A 148 7.44 3.60 16.86
C THR A 148 7.10 4.95 16.24
N ALA A 149 7.27 5.13 14.94
CA ALA A 149 6.81 6.32 14.23
C ALA A 149 5.29 6.38 14.20
N GLN A 150 4.74 7.59 14.37
CA GLN A 150 3.31 7.83 14.22
C GLN A 150 3.01 8.24 12.77
N ARG A 151 1.86 7.84 12.21
CA ARG A 151 1.51 8.19 10.82
C ARG A 151 1.46 9.71 10.58
N ALA A 152 1.17 10.49 11.62
CA ALA A 152 1.26 11.95 11.60
C ALA A 152 2.71 12.50 11.47
N GLU A 153 3.73 11.67 11.72
CA GLU A 153 5.14 11.98 11.45
C GLU A 153 5.52 11.58 10.00
N SER A 154 4.66 11.89 9.06
CA SER A 154 4.84 11.67 7.63
C SER A 154 5.23 13.00 6.99
N TYR A 155 6.36 13.03 6.29
CA TYR A 155 6.94 14.25 5.76
C TYR A 155 6.88 14.27 4.23
N TRP A 156 7.06 15.47 3.67
CA TRP A 156 7.23 15.59 2.23
C TRP A 156 8.48 14.83 1.77
N PRO A 157 8.47 14.26 0.55
CA PRO A 157 9.64 13.54 0.02
C PRO A 157 10.91 14.36 0.08
N GLY A 158 11.93 13.84 0.78
CA GLY A 158 13.23 14.49 0.99
C GLY A 158 13.32 15.42 2.22
N GLU A 159 12.29 15.44 3.08
CA GLU A 159 12.30 16.22 4.34
C GLU A 159 12.45 15.35 5.60
N GLY A 160 12.58 14.05 5.45
CA GLY A 160 12.82 13.09 6.53
C GLY A 160 14.14 12.36 6.38
N ASP A 161 14.19 11.16 6.94
CA ASP A 161 15.40 10.32 7.02
C ASP A 161 15.31 9.04 6.18
N ALA A 162 14.19 8.81 5.44
CA ALA A 162 14.03 7.65 4.61
C ALA A 162 15.01 7.64 3.42
N PRO A 163 15.61 6.50 3.05
CA PRO A 163 16.51 6.40 1.90
C PRO A 163 15.73 6.40 0.57
N LEU A 164 14.89 7.42 0.34
CA LEU A 164 13.91 7.45 -0.76
C LEU A 164 14.54 7.25 -2.13
N GLU A 165 15.74 7.82 -2.38
CA GLU A 165 16.41 7.66 -3.66
C GLU A 165 16.78 6.19 -3.92
N GLU A 166 17.29 5.49 -2.91
CA GLU A 166 17.62 4.06 -2.98
C GLU A 166 16.36 3.21 -3.19
N LEU A 167 15.29 3.49 -2.42
CA LEU A 167 14.01 2.79 -2.54
C LEU A 167 13.41 2.94 -3.94
N LEU A 168 13.37 4.16 -4.47
CA LEU A 168 12.82 4.43 -5.80
C LEU A 168 13.69 3.86 -6.93
N ARG A 169 15.02 3.82 -6.78
CA ARG A 169 15.91 3.10 -7.70
C ARG A 169 15.62 1.59 -7.71
N SER A 170 15.38 1.01 -6.53
CA SER A 170 14.99 -0.40 -6.42
C SER A 170 13.64 -0.67 -7.09
N VAL A 171 12.66 0.21 -6.92
CA VAL A 171 11.38 0.16 -7.63
C VAL A 171 11.59 0.25 -9.15
N GLN A 172 12.37 1.21 -9.62
CA GLN A 172 12.67 1.39 -11.05
C GLN A 172 13.35 0.14 -11.64
N ALA A 173 14.28 -0.47 -10.89
CA ALA A 173 15.02 -1.66 -11.32
C ALA A 173 14.11 -2.89 -11.54
N THR A 174 12.89 -2.91 -10.97
CA THR A 174 11.89 -3.96 -11.25
C THR A 174 11.22 -3.82 -12.63
N GLY A 175 11.43 -2.71 -13.33
CA GLY A 175 10.72 -2.35 -14.56
C GLY A 175 9.35 -1.73 -14.31
N TYR A 176 9.04 -1.32 -13.07
CA TYR A 176 7.79 -0.61 -12.76
C TYR A 176 7.73 0.74 -13.47
N ASP A 177 6.66 0.99 -14.22
CA ASP A 177 6.36 2.22 -14.96
C ASP A 177 5.02 2.86 -14.58
N GLY A 178 4.43 2.40 -13.49
CA GLY A 178 3.14 2.88 -12.99
C GLY A 178 3.22 4.18 -12.19
N PRO A 179 2.09 4.61 -11.61
CA PRO A 179 2.01 5.87 -10.89
C PRO A 179 2.78 5.85 -9.55
N CYS A 180 3.47 6.98 -9.25
CA CYS A 180 3.95 7.30 -7.92
C CYS A 180 3.10 8.44 -7.35
N SER A 181 2.41 8.20 -6.25
CA SER A 181 1.57 9.18 -5.57
C SER A 181 2.24 9.68 -4.30
N VAL A 182 2.29 10.99 -4.08
CA VAL A 182 2.73 11.56 -2.79
C VAL A 182 1.59 11.46 -1.79
N GLU A 183 1.84 10.78 -0.66
CA GLU A 183 0.85 10.58 0.41
C GLU A 183 1.41 11.00 1.76
N VAL A 184 1.19 12.26 2.14
CA VAL A 184 1.62 12.83 3.43
C VAL A 184 0.44 12.97 4.37
N MET A 185 0.51 12.32 5.53
CA MET A 185 -0.57 12.28 6.53
C MET A 185 -0.32 13.19 7.74
N ASP A 186 0.62 14.13 7.65
CA ASP A 186 0.80 15.18 8.66
C ASP A 186 -0.46 16.07 8.72
N PRO A 187 -1.04 16.30 9.91
CA PRO A 187 -2.24 17.14 10.05
C PRO A 187 -2.09 18.56 9.48
N ASN A 188 -0.89 19.14 9.53
CA ASN A 188 -0.64 20.46 8.94
C ASN A 188 -0.70 20.41 7.40
N VAL A 189 -0.25 19.31 6.81
CA VAL A 189 -0.35 19.11 5.36
C VAL A 189 -1.78 18.88 4.94
N LEU A 190 -2.53 18.08 5.69
CA LEU A 190 -3.95 17.82 5.43
C LEU A 190 -4.82 19.08 5.58
N ALA A 191 -4.37 20.09 6.33
CA ALA A 191 -5.03 21.38 6.48
C ALA A 191 -4.69 22.39 5.36
N LEU A 192 -3.75 22.07 4.47
CA LEU A 192 -3.36 22.99 3.38
C LEU A 192 -4.49 23.10 2.33
N PRO A 193 -4.62 24.27 1.67
CA PRO A 193 -5.41 24.37 0.45
C PRO A 193 -4.89 23.37 -0.60
N ALA A 194 -5.78 22.67 -1.28
CA ALA A 194 -5.42 21.59 -2.22
C ALA A 194 -4.39 22.03 -3.27
N GLY A 195 -4.49 23.26 -3.79
CA GLY A 195 -3.52 23.80 -4.76
C GLY A 195 -2.11 23.95 -4.19
N ASP A 196 -1.98 24.27 -2.90
CA ASP A 196 -0.68 24.42 -2.22
C ASP A 196 -0.09 23.03 -1.93
N ALA A 197 -0.90 22.09 -1.49
CA ALA A 197 -0.48 20.70 -1.28
C ALA A 197 0.03 20.07 -2.59
N ILE A 198 -0.70 20.22 -3.70
CA ILE A 198 -0.28 19.71 -5.02
C ILE A 198 1.03 20.36 -5.49
N ARG A 199 1.18 21.67 -5.30
CA ARG A 199 2.40 22.38 -5.67
C ARG A 199 3.59 21.87 -4.86
N ARG A 200 3.42 21.74 -3.54
CA ARG A 200 4.49 21.25 -2.66
C ARG A 200 4.88 19.80 -2.98
N ALA A 201 3.91 18.92 -3.22
CA ALA A 201 4.16 17.55 -3.66
C ALA A 201 5.03 17.53 -4.93
N ALA A 202 4.70 18.37 -5.92
CA ALA A 202 5.46 18.45 -7.16
C ALA A 202 6.89 19.04 -6.94
N GLU A 203 7.04 20.05 -6.09
CA GLU A 203 8.33 20.66 -5.76
C GLU A 203 9.29 19.68 -5.08
N THR A 204 8.78 18.79 -4.23
CA THR A 204 9.58 17.79 -3.50
C THR A 204 9.85 16.56 -4.34
N MET A 205 8.86 16.08 -5.09
CA MET A 205 8.97 14.82 -5.85
C MET A 205 9.80 14.95 -7.12
N LYS A 206 9.65 16.04 -7.90
CA LYS A 206 10.38 16.22 -9.17
C LYS A 206 11.90 16.15 -9.04
N PRO A 207 12.55 16.83 -8.07
CA PRO A 207 14.00 16.72 -7.88
C PRO A 207 14.44 15.32 -7.46
N LEU A 208 13.60 14.60 -6.70
CA LEU A 208 13.88 13.22 -6.28
C LEU A 208 13.86 12.28 -7.50
N LEU A 209 12.82 12.32 -8.32
CA LEU A 209 12.74 11.53 -9.55
C LEU A 209 13.91 11.81 -10.51
N ALA A 210 14.28 13.09 -10.69
CA ALA A 210 15.42 13.47 -11.54
C ALA A 210 16.77 12.92 -11.05
N ARG A 211 16.91 12.55 -9.77
CA ARG A 211 18.10 11.85 -9.24
C ARG A 211 18.02 10.32 -9.44
N VAL A 212 16.84 9.77 -9.39
CA VAL A 212 16.61 8.33 -9.61
C VAL A 212 16.86 7.95 -11.07
N GLU A 213 16.48 8.82 -12.03
CA GLU A 213 16.65 8.59 -13.48
C GLU A 213 18.10 8.68 -13.98
N ARG A 214 19.05 9.13 -13.15
CA ARG A 214 20.49 9.24 -13.48
C ARG A 214 21.26 7.99 -13.07
#